data_da5b610f25d1920b8260cd0888754666
#
_entry.id   da5b610f25d1920b8260cd0888754666
#
_cell.length_a   1.000
_cell.length_b   1.000
_cell.length_c   1.000
_cell.angle_alpha   90.00
_cell.angle_beta   90.00
_cell.angle_gamma   90.00
#
_symmetry.space_group_name_H-M   'P 1'
#
loop_
_entity.id
_entity.type
_entity.pdbx_description
1 polymer ?
#
loop_
_entity_poly.entity_id
_entity_poly.type
_entity_poly.pdbx_seq_one_letter_code
_entity_poly.pdbx_strand_id
1 'polypeptide(L)'
;MLKRRDFLGRVAAFSAFSIVPASVLRGETAPSNQLTRALIGFGSIAHSANHLPFKGSRLIGLCDPYVARVKAGLAAAEKHGFGKIKAYGNFMELLADRDVDIVHICTPPHWHGCMSVMAANAGKDIWCEKPMTRTVGEGKRVMEVVKAKQRMFRLNTWFRFKDTFYGFGTTVKPIRQVVENGLLGDGPIKCTFGAGQGFSWKFGWSGRVNEQPEPVPQGFDWEMWLGPAPWKPYTAHRAGTSFRGYWDYDSGGLGDMAQHYLDPLQYLLCKDETSPVKVDYVGPKQHPESVGRFDRITLTYDDGTEVALDGDETLKGEPLLRGSNGLCVYPKAKGGKTLRLVDGSGKELDAEKILAELPEPAPQQTDFIDSCKNRKTFALNESNGFRSCTMFNLGIVAERLGRGFTFDPDTLHAVDDPAADRFLYQPMREPWRTEMGLSC
;
A
#
# COMPACT_ATOMS: atom_id res chain seq x y z
N MET A 1 -20.96 67.77 4.24
CA MET A 1 -19.52 67.63 4.30
C MET A 1 -19.15 66.96 5.62
N LEU A 2 -18.79 65.71 5.61
CA LEU A 2 -18.33 64.95 6.79
C LEU A 2 -16.94 65.47 7.14
N LYS A 3 -16.75 65.84 8.39
CA LYS A 3 -15.45 66.40 8.87
C LYS A 3 -14.41 65.28 8.91
N ARG A 4 -13.17 65.59 8.51
CA ARG A 4 -12.00 64.70 8.43
C ARG A 4 -11.79 63.87 9.72
N ARG A 5 -12.20 64.35 10.88
CA ARG A 5 -12.15 63.67 12.18
C ARG A 5 -13.08 62.47 12.30
N ASP A 6 -14.26 62.52 11.66
CA ASP A 6 -15.26 61.40 11.71
C ASP A 6 -14.85 60.23 10.81
N PHE A 7 -14.06 60.51 9.77
CA PHE A 7 -13.50 59.45 8.89
C PHE A 7 -12.39 58.68 9.56
N LEU A 8 -11.50 59.36 10.31
CA LEU A 8 -10.39 58.68 11.03
C LEU A 8 -10.87 57.83 12.23
N GLY A 9 -11.98 58.25 12.88
CA GLY A 9 -12.58 57.46 13.97
C GLY A 9 -13.29 56.16 13.51
N ARG A 10 -13.71 56.12 12.24
CA ARG A 10 -14.37 54.91 11.64
C ARG A 10 -13.36 53.96 11.01
N VAL A 11 -12.16 54.38 10.64
CA VAL A 11 -11.08 53.55 10.12
C VAL A 11 -10.33 52.82 11.25
N ALA A 12 -10.31 53.39 12.48
CA ALA A 12 -9.63 52.79 13.65
C ALA A 12 -10.40 51.58 14.25
N ALA A 13 -11.66 51.35 13.85
CA ALA A 13 -12.47 50.23 14.36
C ALA A 13 -12.39 48.92 13.56
N PHE A 14 -11.58 48.85 12.49
CA PHE A 14 -11.53 47.66 11.60
C PHE A 14 -10.12 47.09 11.38
N SER A 15 -9.18 47.32 12.26
CA SER A 15 -7.90 46.62 12.20
C SER A 15 -7.46 46.18 13.59
N ALA A 16 -8.15 45.19 14.15
CA ALA A 16 -7.52 44.27 15.05
C ALA A 16 -6.55 43.41 14.20
N PHE A 17 -5.38 43.98 13.88
CA PHE A 17 -4.27 43.19 13.41
C PHE A 17 -3.89 42.25 14.55
N SER A 18 -4.31 40.98 14.48
CA SER A 18 -3.72 39.95 15.29
C SER A 18 -2.26 39.87 14.93
N ILE A 19 -1.39 40.43 15.77
CA ILE A 19 0.06 40.27 15.64
C ILE A 19 0.33 38.80 15.94
N VAL A 20 0.40 37.97 14.90
CA VAL A 20 0.81 36.57 15.01
C VAL A 20 2.33 36.61 15.28
N PRO A 21 2.81 36.00 16.38
CA PRO A 21 4.26 35.96 16.66
C PRO A 21 5.05 35.43 15.46
N ALA A 22 6.20 36.04 15.17
CA ALA A 22 7.04 35.64 14.04
C ALA A 22 7.47 34.17 14.08
N SER A 23 7.52 33.55 15.25
CA SER A 23 7.71 32.10 15.44
C SER A 23 6.58 31.23 14.91
N VAL A 24 5.33 31.74 14.89
CA VAL A 24 4.16 31.06 14.32
C VAL A 24 4.13 31.22 12.80
N LEU A 25 4.70 32.31 12.28
CA LEU A 25 4.76 32.58 10.84
C LEU A 25 5.97 31.93 10.13
N ARG A 26 7.00 31.52 10.88
CA ARG A 26 8.28 31.02 10.33
C ARG A 26 8.61 29.59 10.75
N GLY A 27 7.86 28.96 11.65
CA GLY A 27 8.08 27.59 12.10
C GLY A 27 7.53 26.54 11.14
N GLU A 28 8.00 25.29 11.25
CA GLU A 28 7.45 24.13 10.52
C GLU A 28 5.93 23.96 10.72
N THR A 29 5.40 24.45 11.83
CA THR A 29 3.97 24.38 12.18
C THR A 29 3.17 25.60 11.70
N ALA A 30 3.81 26.59 11.06
CA ALA A 30 3.08 27.71 10.50
C ALA A 30 2.07 27.21 9.44
N PRO A 31 0.79 27.66 9.46
CA PRO A 31 -0.23 27.21 8.52
C PRO A 31 0.20 27.35 7.04
N SER A 32 0.98 28.38 6.70
CA SER A 32 1.52 28.61 5.36
C SER A 32 2.61 27.59 4.95
N ASN A 33 3.20 26.87 5.90
CA ASN A 33 4.26 25.90 5.65
C ASN A 33 3.79 24.46 5.71
N GLN A 34 2.53 24.24 6.12
CA GLN A 34 1.91 22.90 6.15
C GLN A 34 1.15 22.63 4.85
N LEU A 35 1.36 21.44 4.29
CA LEU A 35 0.48 20.94 3.23
C LEU A 35 -0.89 20.57 3.81
N THR A 36 -1.93 20.76 3.03
CA THR A 36 -3.28 20.37 3.41
C THR A 36 -3.56 18.93 2.97
N ARG A 37 -4.26 18.18 3.80
CA ARG A 37 -4.58 16.80 3.53
C ARG A 37 -6.07 16.52 3.72
N ALA A 38 -6.66 15.73 2.84
CA ALA A 38 -8.01 15.20 3.01
C ALA A 38 -7.99 13.67 2.98
N LEU A 39 -8.89 13.04 3.74
CA LEU A 39 -8.98 11.60 3.94
C LEU A 39 -10.19 11.04 3.20
N ILE A 40 -10.01 9.97 2.41
CA ILE A 40 -11.09 9.21 1.80
C ILE A 40 -11.15 7.82 2.45
N GLY A 41 -12.28 7.52 3.08
CA GLY A 41 -12.53 6.31 3.86
C GLY A 41 -12.15 6.47 5.33
N PHE A 42 -13.12 6.23 6.23
CA PHE A 42 -12.92 6.25 7.67
C PHE A 42 -13.27 4.89 8.29
N GLY A 43 -12.58 3.85 7.80
CA GLY A 43 -12.64 2.49 8.34
C GLY A 43 -11.62 2.26 9.47
N SER A 44 -11.40 0.99 9.82
CA SER A 44 -10.51 0.58 10.94
C SER A 44 -9.10 1.15 10.84
N ILE A 45 -8.52 1.21 9.65
CA ILE A 45 -7.14 1.70 9.48
C ILE A 45 -7.03 3.21 9.76
N ALA A 46 -8.03 3.99 9.37
CA ALA A 46 -8.04 5.44 9.56
C ALA A 46 -8.14 5.85 11.04
N HIS A 47 -8.66 4.97 11.91
CA HIS A 47 -8.70 5.18 13.36
C HIS A 47 -7.32 5.06 14.03
N SER A 48 -6.31 4.53 13.34
CA SER A 48 -4.98 4.43 13.93
C SER A 48 -4.40 5.82 14.17
N ALA A 49 -3.73 6.00 15.31
CA ALA A 49 -3.12 7.27 15.71
C ALA A 49 -2.10 7.83 14.70
N ASN A 50 -1.66 7.00 13.76
CA ASN A 50 -0.66 7.38 12.75
C ASN A 50 -1.28 7.99 11.47
N HIS A 51 -2.60 7.98 11.32
CA HIS A 51 -3.28 8.39 10.09
C HIS A 51 -3.95 9.77 10.19
N LEU A 52 -4.43 10.15 11.37
CA LEU A 52 -5.02 11.47 11.57
C LEU A 52 -3.95 12.56 11.77
N PRO A 53 -3.09 12.53 12.81
CA PRO A 53 -1.99 13.47 12.93
C PRO A 53 -0.82 13.02 12.03
N PHE A 54 -0.34 13.91 11.17
CA PHE A 54 0.83 13.66 10.34
C PHE A 54 1.69 14.93 10.26
N LYS A 55 2.93 14.85 10.76
CA LYS A 55 3.84 16.01 10.85
C LYS A 55 4.01 16.69 9.48
N GLY A 56 3.88 18.00 9.45
CA GLY A 56 4.02 18.80 8.23
C GLY A 56 2.78 18.85 7.34
N SER A 57 1.68 18.20 7.74
CA SER A 57 0.39 18.33 7.06
C SER A 57 -0.74 18.65 8.04
N ARG A 58 -1.76 19.34 7.57
CA ARG A 58 -2.99 19.67 8.27
C ARG A 58 -4.17 18.95 7.63
N LEU A 59 -4.90 18.18 8.44
CA LEU A 59 -6.15 17.55 7.97
C LEU A 59 -7.23 18.63 7.83
N ILE A 60 -7.85 18.74 6.63
CA ILE A 60 -8.89 19.74 6.34
C ILE A 60 -10.19 19.14 5.87
N GLY A 61 -10.22 17.86 5.51
CA GLY A 61 -11.41 17.23 4.96
C GLY A 61 -11.46 15.73 5.13
N LEU A 62 -12.67 15.19 5.08
CA LEU A 62 -13.00 13.79 5.20
C LEU A 62 -14.17 13.41 4.29
N CYS A 63 -14.06 12.25 3.63
CA CYS A 63 -15.12 11.62 2.86
C CYS A 63 -15.28 10.13 3.23
N ASP A 64 -16.50 9.66 3.38
CA ASP A 64 -16.84 8.22 3.48
C ASP A 64 -18.26 8.01 2.94
N PRO A 65 -18.58 6.94 2.21
CA PRO A 65 -19.93 6.68 1.71
C PRO A 65 -20.93 6.33 2.81
N TYR A 66 -20.50 6.20 4.06
CA TYR A 66 -21.35 5.92 5.21
C TYR A 66 -21.38 7.09 6.19
N VAL A 67 -22.53 7.78 6.32
CA VAL A 67 -22.70 8.96 7.16
C VAL A 67 -22.25 8.73 8.61
N ALA A 68 -22.47 7.53 9.16
CA ALA A 68 -22.02 7.21 10.51
C ALA A 68 -20.48 7.28 10.65
N ARG A 69 -19.74 6.84 9.62
CA ARG A 69 -18.27 6.94 9.59
C ARG A 69 -17.80 8.38 9.42
N VAL A 70 -18.51 9.17 8.60
CA VAL A 70 -18.23 10.62 8.49
C VAL A 70 -18.35 11.28 9.87
N LYS A 71 -19.43 11.05 10.59
CA LYS A 71 -19.64 11.60 11.96
C LYS A 71 -18.52 11.18 12.90
N ALA A 72 -18.13 9.89 12.90
CA ALA A 72 -17.04 9.37 13.73
C ALA A 72 -15.70 10.04 13.38
N GLY A 73 -15.43 10.23 12.09
CA GLY A 73 -14.20 10.87 11.61
C GLY A 73 -14.10 12.34 11.99
N LEU A 74 -15.21 13.09 11.91
CA LEU A 74 -15.27 14.49 12.34
C LEU A 74 -14.99 14.62 13.86
N ALA A 75 -15.62 13.76 14.68
CA ALA A 75 -15.38 13.73 16.11
C ALA A 75 -13.92 13.35 16.46
N ALA A 76 -13.34 12.40 15.73
CA ALA A 76 -11.94 12.03 15.90
C ALA A 76 -10.99 13.18 15.51
N ALA A 77 -11.27 13.90 14.43
CA ALA A 77 -10.47 15.06 14.01
C ALA A 77 -10.51 16.19 15.06
N GLU A 78 -11.67 16.46 15.62
CA GLU A 78 -11.83 17.44 16.70
C GLU A 78 -11.04 17.03 17.95
N LYS A 79 -11.13 15.76 18.36
CA LYS A 79 -10.37 15.19 19.49
C LYS A 79 -8.85 15.32 19.30
N HIS A 80 -8.37 15.23 18.06
CA HIS A 80 -6.95 15.42 17.71
C HIS A 80 -6.55 16.88 17.51
N GLY A 81 -7.43 17.84 17.74
CA GLY A 81 -7.13 19.27 17.70
C GLY A 81 -7.09 19.86 16.29
N PHE A 82 -7.63 19.18 15.27
CA PHE A 82 -7.71 19.74 13.91
C PHE A 82 -8.82 20.80 13.74
N GLY A 83 -9.67 20.97 14.77
CA GLY A 83 -10.80 21.86 14.70
C GLY A 83 -11.90 21.34 13.75
N LYS A 84 -12.66 22.26 13.18
CA LYS A 84 -13.74 21.92 12.24
C LYS A 84 -13.14 21.64 10.87
N ILE A 85 -13.19 20.38 10.44
CA ILE A 85 -12.81 19.95 9.08
C ILE A 85 -14.06 19.82 8.19
N LYS A 86 -13.89 19.86 6.88
CA LYS A 86 -14.97 19.75 5.90
C LYS A 86 -15.38 18.28 5.70
N ALA A 87 -16.67 17.99 5.73
CA ALA A 87 -17.22 16.71 5.30
C ALA A 87 -17.63 16.79 3.83
N TYR A 88 -17.27 15.78 3.04
CA TYR A 88 -17.66 15.66 1.65
C TYR A 88 -18.64 14.49 1.50
N GLY A 89 -19.70 14.69 0.73
CA GLY A 89 -20.67 13.64 0.43
C GLY A 89 -20.14 12.65 -0.62
N ASN A 90 -19.24 13.13 -1.49
CA ASN A 90 -18.64 12.37 -2.55
C ASN A 90 -17.14 12.70 -2.65
N PHE A 91 -16.30 11.68 -2.87
CA PHE A 91 -14.86 11.90 -2.99
C PHE A 91 -14.48 12.74 -4.23
N MET A 92 -15.28 12.76 -5.28
CA MET A 92 -15.05 13.62 -6.44
C MET A 92 -15.13 15.11 -6.08
N GLU A 93 -16.02 15.50 -5.16
CA GLU A 93 -16.09 16.86 -4.62
C GLU A 93 -14.82 17.20 -3.83
N LEU A 94 -14.30 16.24 -3.06
CA LEU A 94 -13.04 16.39 -2.35
C LEU A 94 -11.87 16.56 -3.32
N LEU A 95 -11.81 15.79 -4.40
CA LEU A 95 -10.76 15.92 -5.43
C LEU A 95 -10.84 17.26 -6.16
N ALA A 96 -12.03 17.82 -6.36
CA ALA A 96 -12.24 19.12 -7.00
C ALA A 96 -11.87 20.33 -6.09
N ASP A 97 -11.73 20.10 -4.78
CA ASP A 97 -11.38 21.16 -3.84
C ASP A 97 -9.90 21.58 -4.00
N ARG A 98 -9.69 22.85 -4.34
CA ARG A 98 -8.35 23.41 -4.60
C ARG A 98 -7.51 23.56 -3.34
N ASP A 99 -8.15 23.58 -2.17
CA ASP A 99 -7.45 23.70 -0.89
C ASP A 99 -6.83 22.38 -0.42
N VAL A 100 -7.06 21.27 -1.12
CA VAL A 100 -6.48 19.95 -0.82
C VAL A 100 -5.21 19.75 -1.63
N ASP A 101 -4.07 19.58 -0.96
CA ASP A 101 -2.78 19.26 -1.59
C ASP A 101 -2.58 17.74 -1.69
N ILE A 102 -2.88 17.01 -0.62
CA ILE A 102 -2.65 15.57 -0.49
C ILE A 102 -3.97 14.85 -0.24
N VAL A 103 -4.22 13.80 -1.01
CA VAL A 103 -5.35 12.88 -0.77
C VAL A 103 -4.82 11.61 -0.12
N HIS A 104 -5.37 11.28 1.07
CA HIS A 104 -5.05 10.05 1.77
C HIS A 104 -6.18 9.03 1.56
N ILE A 105 -5.91 7.96 0.82
CA ILE A 105 -6.86 6.92 0.42
C ILE A 105 -6.78 5.78 1.44
N CYS A 106 -7.84 5.63 2.26
CA CYS A 106 -7.99 4.61 3.31
C CYS A 106 -9.21 3.70 3.07
N THR A 107 -9.61 3.57 1.83
CA THR A 107 -10.75 2.75 1.39
C THR A 107 -10.41 1.26 1.38
N PRO A 108 -11.37 0.36 1.12
CA PRO A 108 -11.06 -1.00 0.69
C PRO A 108 -10.26 -1.01 -0.62
N PRO A 109 -9.40 -2.03 -0.85
CA PRO A 109 -8.44 -2.07 -1.96
C PRO A 109 -9.00 -1.93 -3.37
N HIS A 110 -10.24 -2.36 -3.60
CA HIS A 110 -10.87 -2.24 -4.92
C HIS A 110 -11.04 -0.79 -5.40
N TRP A 111 -10.90 0.18 -4.51
CA TRP A 111 -10.93 1.59 -4.83
C TRP A 111 -9.55 2.24 -5.04
N HIS A 112 -8.48 1.62 -4.54
CA HIS A 112 -7.16 2.25 -4.47
C HIS A 112 -6.64 2.69 -5.84
N GLY A 113 -6.72 1.82 -6.85
CA GLY A 113 -6.29 2.13 -8.21
C GLY A 113 -7.08 3.29 -8.81
N CYS A 114 -8.41 3.19 -8.80
CA CYS A 114 -9.29 4.20 -9.38
C CYS A 114 -9.12 5.58 -8.70
N MET A 115 -9.16 5.63 -7.37
CA MET A 115 -9.00 6.88 -6.64
C MET A 115 -7.60 7.48 -6.82
N SER A 116 -6.55 6.67 -6.94
CA SER A 116 -5.19 7.17 -7.19
C SER A 116 -5.07 7.83 -8.57
N VAL A 117 -5.64 7.23 -9.62
CA VAL A 117 -5.66 7.81 -10.97
C VAL A 117 -6.46 9.11 -10.99
N MET A 118 -7.65 9.12 -10.39
CA MET A 118 -8.50 10.31 -10.33
C MET A 118 -7.85 11.44 -9.52
N ALA A 119 -7.20 11.12 -8.40
CA ALA A 119 -6.46 12.10 -7.59
C ALA A 119 -5.28 12.70 -8.35
N ALA A 120 -4.50 11.88 -9.07
CA ALA A 120 -3.41 12.37 -9.93
C ALA A 120 -3.92 13.28 -11.04
N ASN A 121 -5.03 12.92 -11.70
CA ASN A 121 -5.69 13.75 -12.72
C ASN A 121 -6.20 15.09 -12.16
N ALA A 122 -6.65 15.09 -10.91
CA ALA A 122 -7.06 16.32 -10.19
C ALA A 122 -5.87 17.13 -9.64
N GLY A 123 -4.63 16.72 -9.93
CA GLY A 123 -3.42 17.44 -9.52
C GLY A 123 -3.03 17.24 -8.06
N LYS A 124 -3.56 16.22 -7.37
CA LYS A 124 -3.27 15.94 -5.97
C LYS A 124 -2.07 15.03 -5.82
N ASP A 125 -1.27 15.23 -4.78
CA ASP A 125 -0.30 14.24 -4.32
C ASP A 125 -1.05 13.14 -3.53
N ILE A 126 -0.54 11.92 -3.54
CA ILE A 126 -1.30 10.74 -3.14
C ILE A 126 -0.60 9.99 -2.02
N TRP A 127 -1.33 9.74 -0.95
CA TRP A 127 -0.98 8.77 0.06
C TRP A 127 -2.01 7.63 -0.01
N CYS A 128 -1.60 6.48 -0.51
CA CYS A 128 -2.48 5.33 -0.68
C CYS A 128 -2.16 4.25 0.37
N GLU A 129 -3.19 3.71 1.01
CA GLU A 129 -3.03 2.50 1.82
C GLU A 129 -2.70 1.29 0.94
N LYS A 130 -2.04 0.30 1.53
CA LYS A 130 -1.79 -0.99 0.87
C LYS A 130 -3.06 -1.87 0.83
N PRO A 131 -3.16 -2.81 -0.10
CA PRO A 131 -2.32 -2.98 -1.28
C PRO A 131 -2.53 -1.85 -2.29
N MET A 132 -1.52 -1.59 -3.11
CA MET A 132 -1.58 -0.49 -4.09
C MET A 132 -2.76 -0.65 -5.03
N THR A 133 -2.95 -1.86 -5.58
CA THR A 133 -4.05 -2.20 -6.47
C THR A 133 -4.38 -3.70 -6.37
N ARG A 134 -5.52 -4.11 -6.91
CA ARG A 134 -5.94 -5.52 -6.96
C ARG A 134 -5.46 -6.26 -8.20
N THR A 135 -5.12 -5.56 -9.26
CA THR A 135 -4.71 -6.15 -10.53
C THR A 135 -3.46 -5.47 -11.08
N VAL A 136 -2.74 -6.18 -11.96
CA VAL A 136 -1.57 -5.65 -12.66
C VAL A 136 -1.97 -4.47 -13.55
N GLY A 137 -3.10 -4.57 -14.26
CA GLY A 137 -3.60 -3.49 -15.13
C GLY A 137 -3.92 -2.20 -14.38
N GLU A 138 -4.54 -2.31 -13.20
CA GLU A 138 -4.75 -1.14 -12.33
C GLU A 138 -3.42 -0.51 -11.90
N GLY A 139 -2.46 -1.33 -11.46
CA GLY A 139 -1.15 -0.87 -11.00
C GLY A 139 -0.35 -0.18 -12.11
N LYS A 140 -0.32 -0.76 -13.31
CA LYS A 140 0.25 -0.15 -14.52
C LYS A 140 -0.33 1.24 -14.74
N ARG A 141 -1.67 1.34 -14.72
CA ARG A 141 -2.35 2.61 -14.97
C ARG A 141 -2.05 3.66 -13.92
N VAL A 142 -2.02 3.30 -12.64
CA VAL A 142 -1.63 4.22 -11.55
C VAL A 142 -0.21 4.74 -11.78
N MET A 143 0.75 3.85 -12.04
CA MET A 143 2.15 4.22 -12.30
C MET A 143 2.27 5.19 -13.48
N GLU A 144 1.62 4.90 -14.61
CA GLU A 144 1.63 5.74 -15.80
C GLU A 144 1.07 7.15 -15.53
N VAL A 145 -0.10 7.23 -14.90
CA VAL A 145 -0.80 8.51 -14.68
C VAL A 145 -0.09 9.35 -13.63
N VAL A 146 0.32 8.76 -12.51
CA VAL A 146 1.07 9.48 -11.46
C VAL A 146 2.33 10.09 -12.03
N LYS A 147 3.10 9.32 -12.82
CA LYS A 147 4.30 9.78 -13.51
C LYS A 147 3.99 10.88 -14.54
N ALA A 148 3.01 10.67 -15.41
CA ALA A 148 2.62 11.66 -16.43
C ALA A 148 2.13 12.98 -15.83
N LYS A 149 1.43 12.94 -14.69
CA LYS A 149 0.95 14.12 -13.97
C LYS A 149 1.98 14.70 -13.00
N GLN A 150 3.16 14.09 -12.87
CA GLN A 150 4.22 14.49 -11.96
C GLN A 150 3.74 14.66 -10.51
N ARG A 151 2.92 13.69 -10.04
CA ARG A 151 2.43 13.71 -8.67
C ARG A 151 3.32 12.86 -7.78
N MET A 152 3.41 13.22 -6.50
CA MET A 152 4.08 12.39 -5.52
C MET A 152 3.11 11.30 -5.06
N PHE A 153 3.63 10.08 -5.02
CA PHE A 153 2.89 8.91 -4.55
C PHE A 153 3.61 8.28 -3.36
N ARG A 154 2.86 7.97 -2.32
CA ARG A 154 3.30 7.19 -1.18
C ARG A 154 2.39 6.00 -1.00
N LEU A 155 2.94 4.80 -1.13
CA LEU A 155 2.27 3.59 -0.65
C LEU A 155 2.52 3.41 0.85
N ASN A 156 1.50 3.01 1.60
CA ASN A 156 1.61 2.92 3.06
C ASN A 156 1.93 1.51 3.55
N THR A 157 3.09 0.99 3.17
CA THR A 157 3.67 -0.18 3.82
C THR A 157 4.89 0.21 4.65
N TRP A 158 4.82 1.06 5.55
CA TRP A 158 5.90 1.72 6.32
C TRP A 158 7.16 0.90 6.67
N PHE A 159 7.20 -0.40 6.34
CA PHE A 159 8.30 -1.30 6.73
C PHE A 159 9.61 -0.99 6.03
N ARG A 160 9.58 -0.59 4.75
CA ARG A 160 10.77 -0.23 3.97
C ARG A 160 11.56 0.90 4.65
N PHE A 161 10.87 1.93 5.11
CA PHE A 161 11.49 3.12 5.72
C PHE A 161 11.53 3.12 7.24
N LYS A 162 10.90 2.16 7.91
CA LYS A 162 11.14 1.84 9.32
C LYS A 162 12.24 0.81 9.52
N ASP A 163 12.79 0.32 8.42
CA ASP A 163 13.82 -0.71 8.39
C ASP A 163 13.42 -1.99 9.15
N THR A 164 12.13 -2.38 9.08
CA THR A 164 11.66 -3.60 9.76
C THR A 164 10.68 -4.38 8.89
N PHE A 165 10.73 -5.71 8.96
CA PHE A 165 9.64 -6.56 8.51
C PHE A 165 8.48 -6.55 9.52
N TYR A 166 7.27 -6.57 9.01
CA TYR A 166 6.07 -6.63 9.85
C TYR A 166 6.04 -7.92 10.69
N GLY A 167 5.88 -7.75 12.00
CA GLY A 167 5.79 -8.87 12.94
C GLY A 167 7.10 -9.63 13.19
N PHE A 168 8.16 -9.31 12.46
CA PHE A 168 9.41 -10.05 12.48
C PHE A 168 10.45 -9.49 13.46
N GLY A 169 10.41 -8.19 13.70
CA GLY A 169 11.42 -7.51 14.53
C GLY A 169 12.84 -7.54 13.92
N THR A 170 12.99 -8.02 12.67
CA THR A 170 14.25 -8.05 11.94
C THR A 170 14.33 -6.82 11.05
N THR A 171 15.51 -6.21 10.99
CA THR A 171 15.77 -5.08 10.12
C THR A 171 16.00 -5.54 8.67
N VAL A 172 15.51 -4.75 7.73
CA VAL A 172 15.63 -5.02 6.28
C VAL A 172 17.03 -4.65 5.77
N LYS A 173 17.59 -3.53 6.28
CA LYS A 173 18.86 -2.96 5.85
C LYS A 173 20.05 -3.95 5.96
N PRO A 174 20.30 -4.67 7.07
CA PRO A 174 21.37 -5.65 7.14
C PRO A 174 21.22 -6.80 6.15
N ILE A 175 19.99 -7.24 5.86
CA ILE A 175 19.75 -8.30 4.87
C ILE A 175 20.06 -7.79 3.47
N ARG A 176 19.62 -6.55 3.15
CA ARG A 176 19.96 -5.89 1.90
C ARG A 176 21.47 -5.75 1.73
N GLN A 177 22.18 -5.38 2.78
CA GLN A 177 23.64 -5.24 2.79
C GLN A 177 24.33 -6.57 2.40
N VAL A 178 23.85 -7.70 2.93
CA VAL A 178 24.34 -9.04 2.55
C VAL A 178 24.09 -9.34 1.06
N VAL A 179 22.89 -9.03 0.55
CA VAL A 179 22.51 -9.29 -0.84
C VAL A 179 23.26 -8.39 -1.82
N GLU A 180 23.23 -7.06 -1.58
CA GLU A 180 23.79 -6.03 -2.47
C GLU A 180 25.33 -6.16 -2.61
N ASN A 181 26.00 -6.67 -1.59
CA ASN A 181 27.45 -6.93 -1.60
C ASN A 181 27.82 -8.35 -2.07
N GLY A 182 26.88 -9.11 -2.64
CA GLY A 182 27.14 -10.38 -3.30
C GLY A 182 27.50 -11.55 -2.35
N LEU A 183 27.25 -11.45 -1.05
CA LEU A 183 27.63 -12.51 -0.11
C LEU A 183 26.89 -13.82 -0.36
N LEU A 184 25.75 -13.80 -1.06
CA LEU A 184 24.98 -15.00 -1.39
C LEU A 184 25.48 -15.72 -2.66
N GLY A 185 26.57 -15.26 -3.25
CA GLY A 185 27.13 -15.79 -4.51
C GLY A 185 26.48 -15.17 -5.74
N ASP A 186 27.01 -15.52 -6.93
CA ASP A 186 26.63 -14.94 -8.21
C ASP A 186 25.43 -15.63 -8.88
N GLY A 187 24.90 -16.68 -8.29
CA GLY A 187 23.77 -17.44 -8.84
C GLY A 187 22.43 -17.11 -8.15
N PRO A 188 21.38 -17.86 -8.50
CA PRO A 188 20.03 -17.63 -8.00
C PRO A 188 19.92 -17.69 -6.46
N ILE A 189 19.11 -16.82 -5.90
CA ILE A 189 18.75 -16.80 -4.49
C ILE A 189 17.43 -17.53 -4.30
N LYS A 190 17.35 -18.41 -3.29
CA LYS A 190 16.08 -18.99 -2.84
C LYS A 190 15.60 -18.26 -1.60
N CYS A 191 14.38 -17.75 -1.67
CA CYS A 191 13.71 -17.05 -0.59
C CYS A 191 12.48 -17.82 -0.11
N THR A 192 12.30 -17.95 1.20
CA THR A 192 11.14 -18.63 1.80
C THR A 192 10.40 -17.69 2.73
N PHE A 193 9.08 -17.57 2.52
CA PHE A 193 8.17 -16.75 3.30
C PHE A 193 6.98 -17.55 3.80
N GLY A 194 6.86 -17.70 5.12
CA GLY A 194 5.76 -18.42 5.74
C GLY A 194 5.78 -18.29 7.26
N ALA A 195 4.96 -19.07 7.94
CA ALA A 195 4.86 -19.06 9.40
C ALA A 195 6.19 -19.43 10.07
N GLY A 196 7.00 -20.29 9.45
CA GLY A 196 8.34 -20.65 9.91
C GLY A 196 9.32 -19.48 9.97
N GLN A 197 9.12 -18.47 9.10
CA GLN A 197 9.89 -17.24 9.05
C GLN A 197 9.15 -16.06 9.74
N GLY A 198 8.02 -16.33 10.44
CA GLY A 198 7.26 -15.35 11.22
C GLY A 198 6.15 -14.62 10.46
N PHE A 199 5.79 -15.03 9.23
CA PHE A 199 4.75 -14.41 8.42
C PHE A 199 3.41 -15.14 8.53
N SER A 200 2.31 -14.38 8.56
CA SER A 200 0.95 -14.93 8.67
C SER A 200 0.09 -14.51 7.49
N TRP A 201 -0.40 -15.48 6.74
CA TRP A 201 -1.25 -15.26 5.57
C TRP A 201 -2.72 -14.97 5.89
N LYS A 202 -3.12 -15.01 7.16
CA LYS A 202 -4.50 -14.71 7.59
C LYS A 202 -5.58 -15.48 6.83
N PHE A 203 -5.40 -16.77 6.63
CA PHE A 203 -6.35 -17.65 5.92
C PHE A 203 -7.77 -17.68 6.50
N GLY A 204 -7.98 -17.18 7.72
CA GLY A 204 -9.32 -16.98 8.28
C GLY A 204 -10.13 -15.86 7.60
N TRP A 205 -9.50 -15.03 6.74
CA TRP A 205 -10.21 -14.05 5.94
C TRP A 205 -10.76 -14.69 4.67
N SER A 206 -11.92 -15.33 4.80
CA SER A 206 -12.67 -15.95 3.69
C SER A 206 -14.05 -15.34 3.57
N GLY A 207 -14.57 -15.27 2.33
CA GLY A 207 -15.92 -14.79 2.06
C GLY A 207 -16.97 -15.85 2.44
N ARG A 208 -18.17 -15.39 2.70
CA ARG A 208 -19.32 -16.25 2.82
C ARG A 208 -20.06 -16.32 1.49
N VAL A 209 -20.35 -17.51 1.05
CA VAL A 209 -21.13 -17.77 -0.16
C VAL A 209 -22.59 -18.07 0.22
N ASN A 210 -23.52 -17.80 -0.68
CA ASN A 210 -24.95 -18.02 -0.49
C ASN A 210 -25.61 -17.22 0.67
N GLU A 211 -25.02 -16.08 1.07
CA GLU A 211 -25.69 -15.18 2.01
C GLU A 211 -26.91 -14.52 1.36
N GLN A 212 -28.00 -14.42 2.12
CA GLN A 212 -29.19 -13.72 1.68
C GLN A 212 -28.94 -12.20 1.71
N PRO A 213 -29.45 -11.45 0.72
CA PRO A 213 -29.40 -10.00 0.73
C PRO A 213 -30.03 -9.41 1.98
N GLU A 214 -29.39 -8.38 2.53
CA GLU A 214 -29.86 -7.62 3.68
C GLU A 214 -30.24 -6.19 3.26
N PRO A 215 -31.12 -5.51 4.02
CA PRO A 215 -31.38 -4.10 3.79
C PRO A 215 -30.11 -3.25 3.97
N VAL A 216 -29.86 -2.34 3.03
CA VAL A 216 -28.75 -1.38 3.18
C VAL A 216 -29.02 -0.47 4.40
N PRO A 217 -28.05 -0.31 5.33
CA PRO A 217 -28.20 0.59 6.47
C PRO A 217 -28.51 2.02 6.06
N GLN A 218 -29.35 2.71 6.82
CA GLN A 218 -29.68 4.10 6.54
C GLN A 218 -28.42 5.00 6.52
N GLY A 219 -28.29 5.80 5.47
CA GLY A 219 -27.16 6.70 5.28
C GLY A 219 -25.88 5.99 4.82
N PHE A 220 -25.99 4.79 4.30
CA PHE A 220 -24.89 4.08 3.65
C PHE A 220 -25.15 4.04 2.14
N ASP A 221 -24.30 4.70 1.35
CA ASP A 221 -24.29 4.60 -0.10
C ASP A 221 -23.56 3.34 -0.54
N TRP A 222 -24.33 2.25 -0.73
CA TRP A 222 -23.79 0.96 -1.14
C TRP A 222 -23.23 0.96 -2.56
N GLU A 223 -23.83 1.71 -3.47
CA GLU A 223 -23.34 1.85 -4.85
C GLU A 223 -21.96 2.52 -4.89
N MET A 224 -21.79 3.60 -4.12
CA MET A 224 -20.49 4.26 -3.98
C MET A 224 -19.48 3.36 -3.26
N TRP A 225 -19.90 2.56 -2.28
CA TRP A 225 -18.99 1.61 -1.64
C TRP A 225 -18.52 0.53 -2.60
N LEU A 226 -19.40 -0.05 -3.42
CA LEU A 226 -19.06 -1.03 -4.45
C LEU A 226 -18.12 -0.45 -5.51
N GLY A 227 -18.42 0.75 -5.98
CA GLY A 227 -17.59 1.47 -6.96
C GLY A 227 -17.21 0.63 -8.17
N PRO A 228 -15.89 0.43 -8.43
CA PRO A 228 -15.40 -0.32 -9.58
C PRO A 228 -15.63 -1.84 -9.50
N ALA A 229 -15.91 -2.38 -8.31
CA ALA A 229 -16.16 -3.81 -8.14
C ALA A 229 -17.47 -4.25 -8.81
N PRO A 230 -17.62 -5.52 -9.21
CA PRO A 230 -18.87 -6.04 -9.73
C PRO A 230 -20.04 -5.78 -8.78
N TRP A 231 -21.22 -5.50 -9.36
CA TRP A 231 -22.42 -5.28 -8.55
C TRP A 231 -22.80 -6.56 -7.79
N LYS A 232 -23.00 -6.39 -6.49
CA LYS A 232 -23.47 -7.45 -5.58
C LYS A 232 -24.49 -6.85 -4.61
N PRO A 233 -25.50 -7.61 -4.18
CA PRO A 233 -26.43 -7.16 -3.14
C PRO A 233 -25.68 -6.92 -1.82
N TYR A 234 -26.21 -6.03 -1.02
CA TYR A 234 -25.66 -5.76 0.30
C TYR A 234 -25.79 -6.96 1.23
N THR A 235 -24.72 -7.25 1.95
CA THR A 235 -24.70 -8.06 3.17
C THR A 235 -23.74 -7.42 4.18
N ALA A 236 -24.04 -7.49 5.48
CA ALA A 236 -23.18 -6.92 6.51
C ALA A 236 -21.78 -7.56 6.51
N HIS A 237 -21.69 -8.85 6.18
CA HIS A 237 -20.42 -9.55 6.05
C HIS A 237 -19.55 -8.98 4.93
N ARG A 238 -20.17 -8.67 3.78
CA ARG A 238 -19.47 -8.13 2.60
C ARG A 238 -18.98 -6.70 2.82
N ALA A 239 -19.76 -5.87 3.53
CA ALA A 239 -19.45 -4.48 3.81
C ALA A 239 -18.59 -4.26 5.07
N GLY A 240 -18.48 -5.25 5.95
CA GLY A 240 -17.68 -5.21 7.18
C GLY A 240 -16.19 -5.43 6.92
N THR A 241 -15.40 -5.69 7.98
CA THR A 241 -13.96 -6.00 7.86
C THR A 241 -13.69 -7.30 7.09
N SER A 242 -14.70 -8.14 6.96
CA SER A 242 -14.70 -9.41 6.22
C SER A 242 -14.78 -9.25 4.70
N PHE A 243 -14.89 -8.01 4.16
CA PHE A 243 -14.71 -7.76 2.72
C PHE A 243 -13.42 -8.39 2.18
N ARG A 244 -12.43 -8.57 3.03
CA ARG A 244 -11.13 -9.17 2.70
C ARG A 244 -11.24 -10.55 2.10
N GLY A 245 -12.24 -11.32 2.49
CA GLY A 245 -12.46 -12.67 2.02
C GLY A 245 -13.06 -12.82 0.60
N TYR A 246 -13.22 -11.72 -0.14
CA TYR A 246 -13.83 -11.74 -1.48
C TYR A 246 -12.84 -11.25 -2.54
N TRP A 247 -12.76 -11.99 -3.66
CA TRP A 247 -11.91 -11.64 -4.80
C TRP A 247 -12.21 -10.26 -5.38
N ASP A 248 -13.45 -9.82 -5.28
CA ASP A 248 -13.89 -8.53 -5.82
C ASP A 248 -13.35 -7.32 -5.05
N TYR A 249 -12.91 -7.51 -3.80
CA TYR A 249 -12.55 -6.37 -2.94
C TYR A 249 -11.10 -6.35 -2.46
N ASP A 250 -10.52 -7.53 -2.08
CA ASP A 250 -9.18 -7.55 -1.50
C ASP A 250 -8.35 -8.79 -1.86
N SER A 251 -8.92 -9.98 -1.96
CA SER A 251 -8.23 -11.25 -2.22
C SER A 251 -7.57 -11.90 -0.99
N GLY A 252 -8.22 -11.79 0.17
CA GLY A 252 -7.87 -12.54 1.37
C GLY A 252 -6.57 -12.13 2.04
N GLY A 253 -5.93 -13.10 2.68
CA GLY A 253 -4.68 -12.84 3.38
C GLY A 253 -3.52 -12.52 2.45
N LEU A 254 -3.50 -13.09 1.26
CA LEU A 254 -2.51 -12.75 0.23
C LEU A 254 -2.72 -11.31 -0.25
N GLY A 255 -3.94 -10.91 -0.58
CA GLY A 255 -4.26 -9.54 -0.99
C GLY A 255 -3.94 -8.50 0.08
N ASP A 256 -4.47 -8.67 1.30
CA ASP A 256 -4.31 -7.67 2.37
C ASP A 256 -2.90 -7.64 2.96
N MET A 257 -2.25 -8.81 3.15
CA MET A 257 -0.99 -8.88 3.91
C MET A 257 0.27 -8.89 3.03
N ALA A 258 0.19 -9.45 1.82
CA ALA A 258 1.41 -9.76 1.07
C ALA A 258 2.28 -8.54 0.79
N GLN A 259 1.71 -7.38 0.46
CA GLN A 259 2.53 -6.20 0.16
C GLN A 259 3.33 -5.70 1.36
N HIS A 260 2.88 -5.98 2.59
CA HIS A 260 3.67 -5.72 3.78
C HIS A 260 4.96 -6.53 3.86
N TYR A 261 4.98 -7.70 3.22
CA TYR A 261 6.11 -8.62 3.23
C TYR A 261 6.92 -8.56 1.94
N LEU A 262 6.24 -8.49 0.81
CA LEU A 262 6.87 -8.56 -0.50
C LEU A 262 7.50 -7.23 -0.94
N ASP A 263 7.01 -6.09 -0.45
CA ASP A 263 7.69 -4.82 -0.71
C ASP A 263 9.09 -4.75 -0.07
N PRO A 264 9.27 -4.98 1.24
CA PRO A 264 10.62 -5.05 1.79
C PRO A 264 11.45 -6.17 1.17
N LEU A 265 10.86 -7.32 0.81
CA LEU A 265 11.57 -8.40 0.13
C LEU A 265 12.09 -7.96 -1.24
N GLN A 266 11.25 -7.35 -2.07
CA GLN A 266 11.62 -6.81 -3.37
C GLN A 266 12.83 -5.86 -3.25
N TYR A 267 12.77 -4.96 -2.28
CA TYR A 267 13.87 -4.04 -1.98
C TYR A 267 15.15 -4.77 -1.57
N LEU A 268 15.09 -5.70 -0.60
CA LEU A 268 16.29 -6.38 -0.12
C LEU A 268 16.93 -7.30 -1.16
N LEU A 269 16.13 -7.86 -2.08
CA LEU A 269 16.62 -8.68 -3.21
C LEU A 269 17.15 -7.85 -4.39
N CYS A 270 17.17 -6.52 -4.30
CA CYS A 270 17.58 -5.61 -5.40
C CYS A 270 16.73 -5.76 -6.66
N LYS A 271 15.41 -6.02 -6.52
CA LYS A 271 14.47 -6.32 -7.61
C LYS A 271 13.44 -5.20 -7.87
N ASP A 272 13.69 -3.98 -7.39
CA ASP A 272 12.73 -2.86 -7.54
C ASP A 272 12.42 -2.50 -9.00
N GLU A 273 13.28 -2.86 -9.96
CA GLU A 273 13.12 -2.53 -11.38
C GLU A 273 12.50 -3.66 -12.22
N THR A 274 12.23 -4.83 -11.62
CA THR A 274 11.72 -5.99 -12.35
C THR A 274 10.56 -6.69 -11.63
N SER A 275 9.99 -7.69 -12.28
CA SER A 275 8.93 -8.55 -11.72
C SER A 275 9.26 -10.02 -12.00
N PRO A 276 8.65 -10.98 -11.28
CA PRO A 276 8.79 -12.39 -11.61
C PRO A 276 8.31 -12.68 -13.03
N VAL A 277 8.97 -13.64 -13.69
CA VAL A 277 8.62 -14.12 -15.05
C VAL A 277 7.77 -15.39 -15.02
N LYS A 278 7.67 -16.04 -13.86
CA LYS A 278 6.89 -17.27 -13.71
C LYS A 278 6.27 -17.31 -12.32
N VAL A 279 5.07 -17.89 -12.24
CA VAL A 279 4.42 -18.24 -10.98
C VAL A 279 3.96 -19.69 -11.04
N ASP A 280 4.29 -20.47 -10.01
CA ASP A 280 3.78 -21.82 -9.79
C ASP A 280 2.82 -21.82 -8.60
N TYR A 281 1.80 -22.66 -8.65
CA TYR A 281 0.76 -22.77 -7.63
C TYR A 281 0.54 -24.22 -7.20
N VAL A 282 0.47 -24.41 -5.90
CA VAL A 282 0.02 -25.66 -5.28
C VAL A 282 -1.02 -25.31 -4.22
N GLY A 283 -2.16 -25.94 -4.30
CA GLY A 283 -3.25 -25.69 -3.36
C GLY A 283 -4.61 -26.18 -3.87
N PRO A 284 -5.66 -26.04 -3.06
CA PRO A 284 -7.01 -26.44 -3.43
C PRO A 284 -7.59 -25.52 -4.51
N LYS A 285 -8.57 -26.05 -5.24
CA LYS A 285 -9.37 -25.25 -6.17
C LYS A 285 -10.15 -24.20 -5.38
N GLN A 286 -10.07 -22.96 -5.81
CA GLN A 286 -10.72 -21.83 -5.17
C GLN A 286 -12.21 -21.72 -5.55
N HIS A 287 -13.01 -21.17 -4.64
CA HIS A 287 -14.39 -20.79 -4.95
C HIS A 287 -14.40 -19.52 -5.81
N PRO A 288 -15.29 -19.36 -6.82
CA PRO A 288 -15.31 -18.20 -7.71
C PRO A 288 -15.50 -16.85 -7.02
N GLU A 289 -16.17 -16.81 -5.87
CA GLU A 289 -16.47 -15.56 -5.15
C GLU A 289 -15.67 -15.39 -3.86
N SER A 290 -15.23 -16.48 -3.22
CA SER A 290 -14.64 -16.48 -1.89
C SER A 290 -13.20 -16.96 -1.92
N VAL A 291 -12.34 -16.23 -1.25
CA VAL A 291 -10.93 -16.58 -1.06
C VAL A 291 -10.81 -17.76 -0.09
N GLY A 292 -9.94 -18.69 -0.38
CA GLY A 292 -9.59 -19.82 0.48
C GLY A 292 -8.15 -19.74 1.00
N ARG A 293 -7.44 -20.84 0.86
CA ARG A 293 -6.03 -20.96 1.22
C ARG A 293 -5.23 -21.51 0.05
N PHE A 294 -3.96 -21.23 0.00
CA PHE A 294 -3.00 -21.91 -0.84
C PHE A 294 -2.06 -22.77 0.02
N ASP A 295 -1.43 -23.78 -0.58
CA ASP A 295 -0.37 -24.56 0.06
C ASP A 295 0.99 -23.93 -0.26
N ARG A 296 1.26 -23.62 -1.53
CA ARG A 296 2.47 -22.93 -1.95
C ARG A 296 2.27 -22.11 -3.21
N ILE A 297 2.88 -20.91 -3.24
CA ILE A 297 3.03 -20.10 -4.43
C ILE A 297 4.54 -19.84 -4.60
N THR A 298 5.09 -20.13 -5.77
CA THR A 298 6.50 -19.85 -6.06
C THR A 298 6.60 -18.85 -7.21
N LEU A 299 7.25 -17.73 -6.95
CA LEU A 299 7.52 -16.67 -7.92
C LEU A 299 8.97 -16.79 -8.37
N THR A 300 9.23 -16.89 -9.66
CA THR A 300 10.58 -17.02 -10.23
C THR A 300 10.91 -15.81 -11.07
N TYR A 301 12.06 -15.19 -10.83
CA TYR A 301 12.62 -14.10 -11.64
C TYR A 301 13.44 -14.65 -12.80
N ASP A 302 13.79 -13.81 -13.75
CA ASP A 302 14.55 -14.15 -14.96
C ASP A 302 15.96 -14.66 -14.68
N ASP A 303 16.59 -14.22 -13.58
CA ASP A 303 17.89 -14.71 -13.08
C ASP A 303 17.79 -16.03 -12.31
N GLY A 304 16.61 -16.63 -12.24
CA GLY A 304 16.36 -17.88 -11.51
C GLY A 304 16.13 -17.69 -10.01
N THR A 305 16.16 -16.47 -9.47
CA THR A 305 15.80 -16.19 -8.07
C THR A 305 14.36 -16.61 -7.81
N GLU A 306 14.14 -17.40 -6.75
CA GLU A 306 12.83 -17.93 -6.38
C GLU A 306 12.36 -17.34 -5.05
N VAL A 307 11.07 -16.99 -5.00
CA VAL A 307 10.36 -16.57 -3.79
C VAL A 307 9.20 -17.53 -3.53
N ALA A 308 9.37 -18.42 -2.56
CA ALA A 308 8.34 -19.37 -2.16
C ALA A 308 7.50 -18.80 -1.01
N LEU A 309 6.19 -18.63 -1.24
CA LEU A 309 5.21 -18.29 -0.24
C LEU A 309 4.66 -19.60 0.34
N ASP A 310 5.03 -19.91 1.59
CA ASP A 310 4.72 -21.17 2.27
C ASP A 310 3.41 -21.04 3.06
N GLY A 311 2.35 -21.62 2.55
CA GLY A 311 1.01 -21.60 3.15
C GLY A 311 0.68 -22.81 4.00
N ASP A 312 1.34 -23.96 3.78
CA ASP A 312 1.11 -25.23 4.47
C ASP A 312 2.20 -25.58 5.51
N GLU A 313 3.14 -24.65 5.75
CA GLU A 313 4.24 -24.77 6.69
C GLU A 313 5.24 -25.90 6.37
N THR A 314 5.25 -26.41 5.14
CA THR A 314 6.20 -27.48 4.72
C THR A 314 7.63 -26.97 4.61
N LEU A 315 7.83 -25.64 4.47
CA LEU A 315 9.15 -24.99 4.42
C LEU A 315 9.53 -24.32 5.76
N LYS A 316 8.93 -24.70 6.86
CA LYS A 316 9.09 -24.03 8.17
C LYS A 316 10.54 -23.98 8.68
N GLY A 317 11.37 -24.95 8.33
CA GLY A 317 12.80 -25.02 8.73
C GLY A 317 13.76 -24.28 7.79
N GLU A 318 13.29 -23.83 6.63
CA GLU A 318 14.14 -23.18 5.63
C GLU A 318 14.56 -21.77 6.08
N PRO A 319 15.76 -21.30 5.65
CA PRO A 319 16.18 -19.92 5.87
C PRO A 319 15.29 -18.94 5.11
N LEU A 320 15.30 -17.67 5.53
CA LEU A 320 14.68 -16.61 4.76
C LEU A 320 15.31 -16.48 3.37
N LEU A 321 16.66 -16.51 3.30
CA LEU A 321 17.41 -16.52 2.05
C LEU A 321 18.45 -17.62 2.07
N ARG A 322 18.62 -18.29 0.94
CA ARG A 322 19.72 -19.21 0.65
C ARG A 322 20.40 -18.79 -0.63
N GLY A 323 21.68 -18.47 -0.54
CA GLY A 323 22.52 -18.13 -1.68
C GLY A 323 22.95 -19.34 -2.50
N SER A 324 23.38 -19.09 -3.73
CA SER A 324 23.95 -20.11 -4.62
C SER A 324 25.25 -20.76 -4.07
N ASN A 325 25.96 -20.05 -3.22
CA ASN A 325 27.15 -20.55 -2.51
C ASN A 325 26.84 -21.32 -1.21
N GLY A 326 25.55 -21.52 -0.89
CA GLY A 326 25.07 -22.21 0.30
C GLY A 326 24.96 -21.36 1.55
N LEU A 327 25.38 -20.09 1.53
CA LEU A 327 25.16 -19.15 2.65
C LEU A 327 23.66 -18.96 2.91
N CYS A 328 23.25 -19.11 4.16
CA CYS A 328 21.88 -18.99 4.62
C CYS A 328 21.71 -17.78 5.52
N VAL A 329 20.65 -17.01 5.28
CA VAL A 329 20.25 -15.85 6.09
C VAL A 329 18.99 -16.20 6.86
N TYR A 330 19.07 -16.16 8.18
CA TYR A 330 17.91 -16.30 9.05
C TYR A 330 17.57 -14.96 9.68
N PRO A 331 16.27 -14.66 9.86
CA PRO A 331 15.88 -13.48 10.59
C PRO A 331 16.42 -13.51 12.02
N LYS A 332 16.41 -12.35 12.65
CA LYS A 332 16.77 -12.20 14.06
C LYS A 332 15.97 -13.16 14.94
N ALA A 333 16.67 -14.00 15.70
CA ALA A 333 16.03 -14.79 16.75
C ALA A 333 15.43 -13.86 17.83
N LYS A 334 14.35 -14.29 18.47
CA LYS A 334 13.74 -13.55 19.58
C LYS A 334 14.80 -13.24 20.65
N GLY A 335 15.08 -11.94 20.88
CA GLY A 335 16.14 -11.49 21.79
C GLY A 335 17.54 -11.31 21.18
N GLY A 336 17.76 -11.71 19.92
CA GLY A 336 19.00 -11.46 19.19
C GLY A 336 19.20 -10.00 18.78
N LYS A 337 20.44 -9.57 18.52
CA LYS A 337 20.76 -8.18 18.14
C LYS A 337 20.73 -7.96 16.62
N THR A 338 21.06 -8.98 15.84
CA THR A 338 21.18 -8.90 14.38
C THR A 338 20.66 -10.18 13.71
N LEU A 339 20.72 -10.26 12.36
CA LEU A 339 20.43 -11.48 11.61
C LEU A 339 21.45 -12.59 11.94
N ARG A 340 21.09 -13.84 11.62
CA ARG A 340 21.99 -15.01 11.76
C ARG A 340 22.42 -15.48 10.38
N LEU A 341 23.72 -15.61 10.18
CA LEU A 341 24.34 -16.14 8.98
C LEU A 341 24.88 -17.54 9.25
N VAL A 342 24.59 -18.49 8.36
CA VAL A 342 25.10 -19.88 8.45
C VAL A 342 25.67 -20.23 7.09
N ASP A 343 26.92 -20.71 7.05
CA ASP A 343 27.58 -21.12 5.81
C ASP A 343 27.07 -22.48 5.27
N GLY A 344 27.52 -22.85 4.07
CA GLY A 344 27.13 -24.12 3.44
C GLY A 344 27.55 -25.40 4.20
N SER A 345 28.40 -25.30 5.21
CA SER A 345 28.76 -26.41 6.09
C SER A 345 27.87 -26.50 7.34
N GLY A 346 27.00 -25.53 7.55
CA GLY A 346 26.13 -25.41 8.73
C GLY A 346 26.77 -24.65 9.91
N LYS A 347 27.94 -24.04 9.71
CA LYS A 347 28.62 -23.22 10.71
C LYS A 347 28.05 -21.85 10.79
N GLU A 348 27.72 -21.38 12.00
CA GLU A 348 27.29 -20.01 12.25
C GLU A 348 28.47 -19.04 12.15
N LEU A 349 28.25 -17.92 11.42
CA LEU A 349 29.24 -16.90 11.19
C LEU A 349 28.99 -15.67 12.10
N ASP A 350 30.04 -14.89 12.35
CA ASP A 350 29.94 -13.63 13.07
C ASP A 350 29.32 -12.54 12.16
N ALA A 351 27.99 -12.47 12.19
CA ALA A 351 27.24 -11.55 11.35
C ALA A 351 27.54 -10.07 11.68
N GLU A 352 27.81 -9.73 12.94
CA GLU A 352 28.11 -8.34 13.34
C GLU A 352 29.45 -7.90 12.73
N LYS A 353 30.47 -8.76 12.80
CA LYS A 353 31.78 -8.48 12.18
C LYS A 353 31.67 -8.37 10.66
N ILE A 354 30.96 -9.32 10.01
CA ILE A 354 30.80 -9.29 8.55
C ILE A 354 30.10 -8.00 8.10
N LEU A 355 28.99 -7.65 8.74
CA LEU A 355 28.23 -6.44 8.38
C LEU A 355 29.01 -5.15 8.59
N ALA A 356 29.87 -5.10 9.61
CA ALA A 356 30.70 -3.92 9.88
C ALA A 356 31.76 -3.67 8.79
N GLU A 357 32.16 -4.69 8.04
CA GLU A 357 33.13 -4.63 6.94
C GLU A 357 32.49 -4.30 5.57
N LEU A 358 31.15 -4.38 5.46
CA LEU A 358 30.43 -4.16 4.21
C LEU A 358 29.94 -2.73 4.05
N PRO A 359 29.93 -2.18 2.82
CA PRO A 359 29.25 -0.92 2.53
C PRO A 359 27.78 -0.94 2.93
N GLU A 360 27.27 0.18 3.44
CA GLU A 360 25.85 0.32 3.73
C GLU A 360 25.06 0.66 2.47
N PRO A 361 23.80 0.18 2.35
CA PRO A 361 22.89 0.58 1.28
C PRO A 361 22.66 2.10 1.26
N ALA A 362 22.46 2.65 0.06
CA ALA A 362 22.18 4.06 -0.10
C ALA A 362 20.96 4.52 0.74
N PRO A 363 21.01 5.71 1.36
CA PRO A 363 19.90 6.24 2.13
C PRO A 363 18.67 6.46 1.23
N GLN A 364 17.48 6.19 1.76
CA GLN A 364 16.21 6.39 1.06
C GLN A 364 15.52 7.69 1.49
N GLN A 365 14.81 8.35 0.56
CA GLN A 365 13.95 9.48 0.89
C GLN A 365 12.65 8.99 1.55
N THR A 366 12.54 9.16 2.86
CA THR A 366 11.42 8.67 3.67
C THR A 366 10.53 9.77 4.26
N ASP A 367 10.85 11.05 4.01
CA ASP A 367 9.99 12.18 4.35
C ASP A 367 9.06 12.50 3.18
N PHE A 368 7.79 12.07 3.28
CA PHE A 368 6.80 12.30 2.24
C PHE A 368 6.41 13.78 2.08
N ILE A 369 6.45 14.55 3.16
CA ILE A 369 6.16 15.99 3.09
C ILE A 369 7.28 16.73 2.37
N ASP A 370 8.54 16.36 2.64
CA ASP A 370 9.67 16.87 1.86
C ASP A 370 9.59 16.47 0.39
N SER A 371 9.20 15.21 0.11
CA SER A 371 8.96 14.73 -1.25
C SER A 371 7.90 15.58 -1.97
N CYS A 372 6.76 15.86 -1.33
CA CYS A 372 5.72 16.68 -1.92
C CYS A 372 6.16 18.13 -2.16
N LYS A 373 6.89 18.73 -1.23
CA LYS A 373 7.37 20.12 -1.33
C LYS A 373 8.47 20.31 -2.37
N ASN A 374 9.43 19.39 -2.40
CA ASN A 374 10.64 19.51 -3.18
C ASN A 374 10.69 18.59 -4.41
N ARG A 375 9.59 17.86 -4.68
CA ARG A 375 9.45 16.92 -5.81
C ARG A 375 10.56 15.88 -5.85
N LYS A 376 11.01 15.42 -4.67
CA LYS A 376 11.97 14.32 -4.54
C LYS A 376 11.24 12.99 -4.54
N THR A 377 11.72 12.03 -5.31
CA THR A 377 11.14 10.68 -5.36
C THR A 377 11.09 10.06 -3.97
N PHE A 378 9.91 9.65 -3.54
CA PHE A 378 9.71 8.97 -2.26
C PHE A 378 10.18 7.52 -2.33
N ALA A 379 10.68 6.98 -1.22
CA ALA A 379 11.26 5.63 -1.16
C ALA A 379 10.30 4.52 -1.59
N LEU A 380 9.00 4.68 -1.29
CA LEU A 380 7.96 3.74 -1.72
C LEU A 380 6.96 4.46 -2.61
N ASN A 381 7.39 4.73 -3.82
CA ASN A 381 6.66 5.44 -4.87
C ASN A 381 5.77 4.50 -5.71
N GLU A 382 5.14 5.06 -6.75
CA GLU A 382 4.26 4.33 -7.66
C GLU A 382 4.96 3.20 -8.43
N SER A 383 6.24 3.37 -8.78
CA SER A 383 6.98 2.38 -9.58
C SER A 383 7.36 1.15 -8.77
N ASN A 384 8.06 1.33 -7.63
CA ASN A 384 8.43 0.19 -6.80
C ASN A 384 7.23 -0.40 -6.04
N GLY A 385 6.22 0.41 -5.72
CA GLY A 385 4.93 -0.07 -5.22
C GLY A 385 4.20 -0.94 -6.23
N PHE A 386 4.22 -0.58 -7.53
CA PHE A 386 3.69 -1.39 -8.62
C PHE A 386 4.42 -2.74 -8.73
N ARG A 387 5.77 -2.75 -8.70
CA ARG A 387 6.56 -3.97 -8.80
C ARG A 387 6.27 -4.94 -7.65
N SER A 388 6.26 -4.47 -6.41
CA SER A 388 5.92 -5.30 -5.25
C SER A 388 4.45 -5.76 -5.26
N CYS A 389 3.54 -4.94 -5.78
CA CYS A 389 2.14 -5.29 -5.97
C CYS A 389 1.97 -6.38 -7.03
N THR A 390 2.71 -6.32 -8.13
CA THR A 390 2.72 -7.32 -9.18
C THR A 390 3.05 -8.71 -8.64
N MET A 391 4.01 -8.84 -7.73
CA MET A 391 4.39 -10.13 -7.15
C MET A 391 3.18 -10.90 -6.58
N PHE A 392 2.41 -10.29 -5.69
CA PHE A 392 1.28 -10.99 -5.11
C PHE A 392 0.06 -11.05 -6.03
N ASN A 393 -0.10 -10.09 -6.96
CA ASN A 393 -1.15 -10.17 -7.97
C ASN A 393 -0.95 -11.37 -8.90
N LEU A 394 0.29 -11.71 -9.29
CA LEU A 394 0.59 -12.95 -9.99
C LEU A 394 0.19 -14.19 -9.17
N GLY A 395 0.50 -14.17 -7.87
CA GLY A 395 0.07 -15.22 -6.94
C GLY A 395 -1.45 -15.37 -6.86
N ILE A 396 -2.19 -14.26 -6.75
CA ILE A 396 -3.66 -14.24 -6.73
C ILE A 396 -4.24 -14.80 -8.03
N VAL A 397 -3.67 -14.45 -9.18
CA VAL A 397 -4.10 -14.99 -10.48
C VAL A 397 -3.89 -16.50 -10.53
N ALA A 398 -2.71 -16.98 -10.11
CA ALA A 398 -2.40 -18.42 -10.07
C ALA A 398 -3.34 -19.19 -9.11
N GLU A 399 -3.64 -18.62 -7.94
CA GLU A 399 -4.57 -19.16 -6.96
C GLU A 399 -5.99 -19.27 -7.54
N ARG A 400 -6.49 -18.22 -8.21
CA ARG A 400 -7.81 -18.22 -8.86
C ARG A 400 -7.92 -19.20 -10.03
N LEU A 401 -6.83 -19.38 -10.78
CA LEU A 401 -6.74 -20.37 -11.87
C LEU A 401 -6.57 -21.80 -11.36
N GLY A 402 -6.05 -21.99 -10.14
CA GLY A 402 -5.66 -23.29 -9.60
C GLY A 402 -4.43 -23.89 -10.30
N ARG A 403 -3.60 -23.07 -10.96
CA ARG A 403 -2.38 -23.45 -11.67
C ARG A 403 -1.42 -22.28 -11.85
N GLY A 404 -0.16 -22.58 -12.13
CA GLY A 404 0.84 -21.59 -12.53
C GLY A 404 0.67 -21.10 -13.97
N PHE A 405 1.47 -20.06 -14.31
CA PHE A 405 1.59 -19.50 -15.65
C PHE A 405 2.92 -18.72 -15.80
N THR A 406 3.29 -18.40 -17.05
CA THR A 406 4.44 -17.55 -17.38
C THR A 406 3.97 -16.12 -17.61
N PHE A 407 4.74 -15.15 -17.12
CA PHE A 407 4.45 -13.73 -17.20
C PHE A 407 5.60 -12.98 -17.86
N ASP A 408 5.28 -12.07 -18.76
CA ASP A 408 6.24 -11.17 -19.38
C ASP A 408 6.22 -9.82 -18.63
N PRO A 409 7.29 -9.47 -17.89
CA PRO A 409 7.37 -8.24 -17.13
C PRO A 409 7.52 -6.96 -17.96
N ASP A 410 7.83 -7.07 -19.26
CA ASP A 410 7.96 -5.93 -20.17
C ASP A 410 6.62 -5.56 -20.79
N THR A 411 5.88 -6.54 -21.28
CA THR A 411 4.52 -6.34 -21.82
C THR A 411 3.45 -6.32 -20.73
N LEU A 412 3.74 -6.88 -19.58
CA LEU A 412 2.85 -7.06 -18.42
C LEU A 412 1.68 -8.01 -18.71
N HIS A 413 1.86 -8.97 -19.60
CA HIS A 413 0.88 -9.97 -19.99
C HIS A 413 1.35 -11.40 -19.65
N ALA A 414 0.37 -12.29 -19.53
CA ALA A 414 0.67 -13.71 -19.44
C ALA A 414 1.07 -14.24 -20.84
N VAL A 415 2.12 -15.06 -20.90
CA VAL A 415 2.62 -15.59 -22.17
C VAL A 415 1.70 -16.72 -22.64
N ASP A 416 1.07 -16.55 -23.79
CA ASP A 416 0.15 -17.49 -24.42
C ASP A 416 -0.98 -18.00 -23.50
N ASP A 417 -1.42 -17.18 -22.52
CA ASP A 417 -2.44 -17.55 -21.52
C ASP A 417 -3.54 -16.47 -21.37
N PRO A 418 -4.52 -16.43 -22.28
CA PRO A 418 -5.63 -15.47 -22.19
C PRO A 418 -6.49 -15.62 -20.91
N ALA A 419 -6.49 -16.79 -20.28
CA ALA A 419 -7.23 -16.99 -19.04
C ALA A 419 -6.56 -16.28 -17.86
N ALA A 420 -5.22 -16.28 -17.81
CA ALA A 420 -4.47 -15.50 -16.85
C ALA A 420 -4.63 -13.99 -17.08
N ASP A 421 -4.56 -13.54 -18.33
CA ASP A 421 -4.72 -12.11 -18.69
C ASP A 421 -6.07 -11.54 -18.23
N ARG A 422 -7.14 -12.31 -18.29
CA ARG A 422 -8.46 -11.87 -17.77
C ARG A 422 -8.43 -11.50 -16.29
N PHE A 423 -7.56 -12.12 -15.50
CA PHE A 423 -7.41 -11.79 -14.09
C PHE A 423 -6.35 -10.71 -13.84
N LEU A 424 -5.31 -10.64 -14.68
CA LEU A 424 -4.32 -9.55 -14.64
C LEU A 424 -4.96 -8.19 -14.97
N TYR A 425 -5.98 -8.17 -15.83
CA TYR A 425 -6.67 -6.98 -16.32
C TYR A 425 -8.19 -7.04 -16.05
N GLN A 426 -8.57 -7.51 -14.87
CA GLN A 426 -9.98 -7.68 -14.50
C GLN A 426 -10.81 -6.41 -14.82
N PRO A 427 -11.95 -6.55 -15.56
CA PRO A 427 -12.78 -5.41 -15.91
C PRO A 427 -13.40 -4.74 -14.69
N MET A 428 -13.63 -3.43 -14.80
CA MET A 428 -14.32 -2.61 -13.81
C MET A 428 -15.71 -2.23 -14.30
N ARG A 429 -16.62 -1.90 -13.37
CA ARG A 429 -17.92 -1.28 -13.71
C ARG A 429 -17.72 0.14 -14.24
N GLU A 430 -18.60 0.56 -15.13
CA GLU A 430 -18.75 1.98 -15.48
C GLU A 430 -19.41 2.78 -14.34
N PRO A 431 -19.08 4.06 -14.18
CA PRO A 431 -18.18 4.86 -15.04
C PRO A 431 -16.69 4.68 -14.69
N TRP A 432 -16.34 3.88 -13.72
CA TRP A 432 -14.99 3.79 -13.13
C TRP A 432 -13.94 3.28 -14.11
N ARG A 433 -14.32 2.39 -15.01
CA ARG A 433 -13.41 1.93 -16.08
C ARG A 433 -12.99 3.08 -16.99
N THR A 434 -13.95 3.91 -17.41
CA THR A 434 -13.69 5.11 -18.22
C THR A 434 -12.84 6.12 -17.45
N GLU A 435 -13.12 6.36 -16.16
CA GLU A 435 -12.33 7.26 -15.31
C GLU A 435 -10.89 6.77 -15.11
N MET A 436 -10.68 5.47 -15.05
CA MET A 436 -9.35 4.87 -15.03
C MET A 436 -8.63 5.02 -16.38
N GLY A 437 -9.36 5.25 -17.48
CA GLY A 437 -8.82 5.24 -18.84
C GLY A 437 -8.31 3.86 -19.25
N LEU A 438 -8.99 2.80 -18.80
CA LEU A 438 -8.73 1.43 -19.22
C LEU A 438 -9.56 1.15 -20.49
N SER A 439 -8.89 0.75 -21.58
CA SER A 439 -9.55 0.23 -22.77
C SER A 439 -10.24 -1.11 -22.50
N CYS A 440 -11.25 -1.43 -23.33
CA CYS A 440 -11.95 -2.71 -23.28
C CYS A 440 -11.01 -3.85 -23.65
#